data_aa8a5aaaec9aacb71122faa397eb7948
#
_entry.id   aa8a5aaaec9aacb71122faa397eb7948
#
_cell.length_a   1.000
_cell.length_b   1.000
_cell.length_c   1.000
_cell.angle_alpha   90.00
_cell.angle_beta   90.00
_cell.angle_gamma   90.00
#
_symmetry.space_group_name_H-M   'P 1'
#
loop_
_entity.id
_entity.type
_entity.pdbx_description
1 polymer ?
#
loop_
_entity_poly.entity_id
_entity_poly.type
_entity_poly.pdbx_seq_one_letter_code
_entity_poly.pdbx_strand_id
1 'polypeptide(L)'
;SCSLVGSEMCIRDSYHIDGFRFDFTKGFTQKQTTGDDDLAATDPARVSVLKEYYEAVKAVKEDAMVTMEHFCANEETTLATEGIHFWRNMNHSYCQSAMGWKDNSDFSGLYDTTRPNQFVGYMESHDEERCAYKQIEYGNGALKTNLSERLKQLSSNAAFFFTVPGPKMLWQFGEMGYDISIDENGRTGKKPVLWEYQTERKSLVDIYTKLITLRTTHSDLFNASSQFTWKVSYNDWDNGRTLTLKAVNGKQLHVYANFTNASIDYTIPEGTWYLYLENGNPVEGEKKISVPAHEFRLYTNFAE
;
A
#
# COMPACT_ATOMS: atom_id res chain seq x y z
N SER A 1 -34.54 -18.06 -4.51
CA SER A 1 -33.62 -16.93 -4.65
C SER A 1 -33.31 -16.39 -3.27
N CYS A 2 -32.13 -16.66 -2.74
CA CYS A 2 -31.61 -15.88 -1.63
C CYS A 2 -31.48 -14.46 -2.16
N SER A 3 -32.30 -13.55 -1.69
CA SER A 3 -32.15 -12.16 -2.03
C SER A 3 -30.80 -11.67 -1.49
N LEU A 4 -30.05 -10.94 -2.28
CA LEU A 4 -28.81 -10.28 -1.89
C LEU A 4 -28.96 -9.53 -0.55
N VAL A 5 -30.13 -8.97 -0.28
CA VAL A 5 -30.50 -8.27 0.96
C VAL A 5 -30.37 -9.16 2.21
N GLY A 6 -30.69 -10.44 2.11
CA GLY A 6 -30.55 -11.38 3.24
C GLY A 6 -29.10 -11.71 3.57
N SER A 7 -28.22 -11.80 2.58
CA SER A 7 -26.79 -12.08 2.79
C SER A 7 -26.05 -10.86 3.34
N GLU A 8 -26.40 -9.64 2.92
CA GLU A 8 -25.82 -8.39 3.45
C GLU A 8 -26.15 -8.18 4.93
N MET A 9 -27.39 -8.41 5.33
CA MET A 9 -27.79 -8.35 6.75
C MET A 9 -27.03 -9.37 7.59
N CYS A 10 -26.88 -10.60 7.11
CA CYS A 10 -26.12 -11.64 7.82
C CYS A 10 -24.63 -11.27 7.94
N ILE A 11 -24.00 -10.75 6.90
CA ILE A 11 -22.60 -10.34 6.91
C ILE A 11 -22.42 -9.16 7.88
N ARG A 12 -23.23 -8.13 7.79
CA ARG A 12 -23.18 -6.98 8.71
C ARG A 12 -23.35 -7.41 10.17
N ASP A 13 -24.34 -8.21 10.47
CA ASP A 13 -24.70 -8.58 11.84
C ASP A 13 -23.75 -9.63 12.43
N SER A 14 -23.16 -10.49 11.58
CA SER A 14 -22.23 -11.55 12.02
C SER A 14 -20.78 -11.07 12.09
N TYR A 15 -20.34 -10.16 11.20
CA TYR A 15 -18.94 -9.76 11.08
C TYR A 15 -18.70 -8.28 11.45
N HIS A 16 -19.75 -7.53 11.77
CA HIS A 16 -19.67 -6.12 12.20
C HIS A 16 -18.83 -5.25 11.23
N ILE A 17 -19.10 -5.38 9.94
CA ILE A 17 -18.37 -4.60 8.91
C ILE A 17 -18.59 -3.10 9.07
N ASP A 18 -17.54 -2.32 8.78
CA ASP A 18 -17.54 -0.85 8.91
C ASP A 18 -17.76 -0.11 7.59
N GLY A 19 -17.95 -0.82 6.49
CA GLY A 19 -18.15 -0.21 5.17
C GLY A 19 -18.20 -1.22 4.04
N PHE A 20 -18.18 -0.69 2.81
CA PHE A 20 -18.35 -1.48 1.59
C PHE A 20 -17.31 -1.08 0.54
N ARG A 21 -16.82 -2.08 -0.19
CA ARG A 21 -16.10 -1.86 -1.45
C ARG A 21 -17.01 -2.29 -2.59
N PHE A 22 -17.36 -1.34 -3.46
CA PHE A 22 -18.11 -1.60 -4.67
C PHE A 22 -17.18 -1.99 -5.80
N ASP A 23 -17.46 -3.16 -6.37
CA ASP A 23 -16.68 -3.75 -7.45
C ASP A 23 -17.01 -3.09 -8.79
N PHE A 24 -16.01 -2.87 -9.64
CA PHE A 24 -16.13 -2.47 -11.04
C PHE A 24 -17.13 -1.32 -11.27
N THR A 25 -17.07 -0.27 -10.46
CA THR A 25 -18.07 0.83 -10.52
C THR A 25 -18.04 1.63 -11.82
N LYS A 26 -16.96 1.57 -12.61
CA LYS A 26 -16.97 2.10 -13.98
C LYS A 26 -18.02 1.42 -14.86
N GLY A 27 -18.39 0.19 -14.57
CA GLY A 27 -19.44 -0.57 -15.24
C GLY A 27 -20.87 -0.14 -14.92
N PHE A 28 -21.09 0.78 -13.96
CA PHE A 28 -22.43 1.32 -13.62
C PHE A 28 -22.94 2.33 -14.66
N THR A 29 -22.24 2.47 -15.77
CA THR A 29 -22.70 3.32 -16.88
C THR A 29 -24.03 2.83 -17.44
N GLN A 30 -24.88 3.79 -17.87
CA GLN A 30 -26.15 3.52 -18.56
C GLN A 30 -25.97 3.57 -20.09
N LYS A 31 -24.75 3.83 -20.56
CA LYS A 31 -24.41 3.88 -21.99
C LYS A 31 -23.97 2.52 -22.47
N GLN A 32 -24.24 2.19 -23.73
CA GLN A 32 -23.56 1.09 -24.39
C GLN A 32 -22.12 1.50 -24.67
N THR A 33 -21.18 0.65 -24.30
CA THR A 33 -19.74 0.86 -24.48
C THR A 33 -19.18 -0.24 -25.37
N THR A 34 -18.16 0.11 -26.14
CA THR A 34 -17.51 -0.82 -27.10
C THR A 34 -16.13 -1.27 -26.65
N GLY A 35 -15.61 -0.71 -25.55
CA GLY A 35 -14.31 -1.06 -24.99
C GLY A 35 -13.97 -0.25 -23.74
N ASP A 36 -12.78 -0.50 -23.21
CA ASP A 36 -12.33 0.11 -21.95
C ASP A 36 -12.22 1.65 -22.01
N ASP A 37 -11.83 2.21 -23.16
CA ASP A 37 -11.71 3.66 -23.33
C ASP A 37 -13.09 4.35 -23.24
N ASP A 38 -14.11 3.77 -23.87
CA ASP A 38 -15.48 4.25 -23.76
C ASP A 38 -16.01 4.11 -22.32
N LEU A 39 -15.66 3.02 -21.66
CA LEU A 39 -16.05 2.75 -20.28
C LEU A 39 -15.39 3.72 -19.30
N ALA A 40 -14.14 4.11 -19.57
CA ALA A 40 -13.40 5.08 -18.77
C ALA A 40 -13.78 6.55 -19.06
N ALA A 41 -14.51 6.80 -20.15
CA ALA A 41 -14.99 8.14 -20.49
C ALA A 41 -15.97 8.69 -19.46
N THR A 42 -15.97 10.00 -19.26
CA THR A 42 -16.84 10.67 -18.28
C THR A 42 -18.33 10.41 -18.56
N ASP A 43 -19.04 9.94 -17.54
CA ASP A 43 -20.49 9.68 -17.58
C ASP A 43 -21.20 10.32 -16.38
N PRO A 44 -21.84 11.49 -16.57
CA PRO A 44 -22.55 12.16 -15.50
C PRO A 44 -23.70 11.34 -14.88
N ALA A 45 -24.35 10.46 -15.66
CA ALA A 45 -25.41 9.59 -15.14
C ALA A 45 -24.82 8.55 -14.18
N ARG A 46 -23.67 7.94 -14.50
CA ARG A 46 -22.95 7.05 -13.60
C ARG A 46 -22.52 7.78 -12.32
N VAL A 47 -21.96 8.98 -12.43
CA VAL A 47 -21.58 9.80 -11.26
C VAL A 47 -22.79 10.03 -10.36
N SER A 48 -23.97 10.36 -10.91
CA SER A 48 -25.20 10.55 -10.13
C SER A 48 -25.60 9.28 -9.38
N VAL A 49 -25.63 8.15 -10.07
CA VAL A 49 -25.97 6.84 -9.47
C VAL A 49 -24.99 6.47 -8.33
N LEU A 50 -23.69 6.68 -8.53
CA LEU A 50 -22.69 6.36 -7.49
C LEU A 50 -22.81 7.27 -6.26
N LYS A 51 -23.21 8.54 -6.44
CA LYS A 51 -23.54 9.43 -5.32
C LYS A 51 -24.76 8.92 -4.55
N GLU A 52 -25.83 8.50 -5.24
CA GLU A 52 -27.01 7.93 -4.61
C GLU A 52 -26.67 6.68 -3.77
N TYR A 53 -25.80 5.79 -4.26
CA TYR A 53 -25.29 4.65 -3.49
C TYR A 53 -24.54 5.09 -2.23
N TYR A 54 -23.65 6.07 -2.37
CA TYR A 54 -22.93 6.63 -1.24
C TYR A 54 -23.85 7.23 -0.19
N GLU A 55 -24.78 8.08 -0.60
CA GLU A 55 -25.76 8.72 0.28
C GLU A 55 -26.65 7.70 1.01
N ALA A 56 -27.10 6.65 0.30
CA ALA A 56 -27.90 5.59 0.89
C ALA A 56 -27.13 4.82 2.00
N VAL A 57 -25.85 4.54 1.80
CA VAL A 57 -25.01 3.92 2.83
C VAL A 57 -24.84 4.85 4.02
N LYS A 58 -24.53 6.14 3.77
CA LYS A 58 -24.32 7.15 4.81
C LYS A 58 -25.57 7.45 5.61
N ALA A 59 -26.75 7.37 5.01
CA ALA A 59 -28.03 7.55 5.70
C ALA A 59 -28.29 6.45 6.75
N VAL A 60 -27.73 5.26 6.56
CA VAL A 60 -27.85 4.14 7.53
C VAL A 60 -26.74 4.15 8.56
N LYS A 61 -25.50 4.46 8.15
CA LYS A 61 -24.30 4.49 9.00
C LYS A 61 -23.40 5.64 8.54
N GLU A 62 -23.47 6.76 9.23
CA GLU A 62 -22.77 8.00 8.86
C GLU A 62 -21.24 7.82 8.77
N ASP A 63 -20.65 7.00 9.63
CA ASP A 63 -19.21 6.72 9.68
C ASP A 63 -18.77 5.56 8.77
N ALA A 64 -19.70 4.94 8.00
CA ALA A 64 -19.36 3.84 7.11
C ALA A 64 -18.31 4.27 6.05
N MET A 65 -17.28 3.45 5.88
CA MET A 65 -16.31 3.63 4.80
C MET A 65 -16.90 3.11 3.48
N VAL A 66 -16.91 3.96 2.46
CA VAL A 66 -17.33 3.57 1.11
C VAL A 66 -16.12 3.68 0.18
N THR A 67 -15.75 2.55 -0.40
CA THR A 67 -14.64 2.46 -1.36
C THR A 67 -15.16 1.95 -2.70
N MET A 68 -14.68 2.51 -3.79
CA MET A 68 -15.07 2.11 -5.14
C MET A 68 -13.86 1.70 -5.96
N GLU A 69 -13.99 0.58 -6.65
CA GLU A 69 -13.09 0.22 -7.73
C GLU A 69 -13.57 0.90 -9.00
N HIS A 70 -13.04 2.08 -9.27
CA HIS A 70 -13.58 2.95 -10.32
C HIS A 70 -12.66 3.11 -11.53
N PHE A 71 -11.41 3.49 -11.30
CA PHE A 71 -10.38 3.68 -12.33
C PHE A 71 -10.77 4.64 -13.46
N CYS A 72 -11.55 5.66 -13.14
CA CYS A 72 -11.93 6.75 -14.03
C CYS A 72 -11.49 8.08 -13.38
N ALA A 73 -10.24 8.47 -13.61
CA ALA A 73 -9.57 9.55 -12.88
C ALA A 73 -10.34 10.88 -12.85
N ASN A 74 -11.00 11.25 -13.95
CA ASN A 74 -11.80 12.49 -14.03
C ASN A 74 -13.03 12.46 -13.11
N GLU A 75 -13.68 11.31 -12.98
CA GLU A 75 -14.84 11.13 -12.11
C GLU A 75 -14.45 10.98 -10.65
N GLU A 76 -13.35 10.29 -10.37
CA GLU A 76 -12.79 10.16 -9.02
C GLU A 76 -12.54 11.52 -8.37
N THR A 77 -12.10 12.51 -9.16
CA THR A 77 -11.94 13.89 -8.69
C THR A 77 -13.24 14.48 -8.14
N THR A 78 -14.37 14.26 -8.82
CA THR A 78 -15.68 14.75 -8.42
C THR A 78 -16.23 13.93 -7.23
N LEU A 79 -16.17 12.61 -7.31
CA LEU A 79 -16.73 11.70 -6.30
C LEU A 79 -15.93 11.74 -4.97
N ALA A 80 -14.62 11.99 -5.02
CA ALA A 80 -13.79 12.14 -3.82
C ALA A 80 -14.19 13.35 -2.96
N THR A 81 -14.77 14.39 -3.55
CA THR A 81 -15.28 15.56 -2.80
C THR A 81 -16.46 15.23 -1.90
N GLU A 82 -17.16 14.13 -2.18
CA GLU A 82 -18.27 13.63 -1.34
C GLU A 82 -17.77 12.79 -0.16
N GLY A 83 -16.49 12.39 -0.16
CA GLY A 83 -15.89 11.51 0.86
C GLY A 83 -15.78 10.04 0.45
N ILE A 84 -16.02 9.73 -0.82
CA ILE A 84 -15.85 8.38 -1.38
C ILE A 84 -14.36 8.07 -1.50
N HIS A 85 -13.96 6.86 -1.10
CA HIS A 85 -12.60 6.34 -1.28
C HIS A 85 -12.49 5.56 -2.58
N PHE A 86 -11.29 5.53 -3.15
CA PHE A 86 -11.02 4.82 -4.40
C PHE A 86 -9.91 3.81 -4.25
N TRP A 87 -10.05 2.72 -4.96
CA TRP A 87 -9.06 1.67 -5.10
C TRP A 87 -7.85 2.19 -5.87
N ARG A 88 -6.64 2.07 -5.31
CA ARG A 88 -5.39 2.50 -5.96
C ARG A 88 -4.47 1.31 -6.16
N ASN A 89 -4.49 0.75 -7.35
CA ASN A 89 -3.63 -0.36 -7.74
C ASN A 89 -2.18 0.09 -7.90
N MET A 90 -1.30 -0.44 -7.07
CA MET A 90 0.14 -0.22 -7.12
C MET A 90 0.92 -1.51 -7.38
N ASN A 91 0.24 -2.61 -7.68
CA ASN A 91 0.84 -3.93 -7.82
C ASN A 91 2.02 -3.93 -8.80
N HIS A 92 1.84 -3.38 -10.00
CA HIS A 92 2.91 -3.38 -11.00
C HIS A 92 4.21 -2.76 -10.47
N SER A 93 4.13 -1.56 -9.89
CA SER A 93 5.30 -0.85 -9.37
C SER A 93 5.96 -1.59 -8.21
N TYR A 94 5.17 -2.12 -7.27
CA TYR A 94 5.70 -2.88 -6.13
C TYR A 94 6.25 -4.26 -6.53
N CYS A 95 5.67 -4.93 -7.51
CA CYS A 95 6.22 -6.15 -8.09
C CYS A 95 7.55 -5.89 -8.80
N GLN A 96 7.67 -4.83 -9.61
CA GLN A 96 8.93 -4.46 -10.24
C GLN A 96 10.01 -4.19 -9.21
N SER A 97 9.69 -3.41 -8.18
CA SER A 97 10.60 -3.17 -7.06
C SER A 97 10.97 -4.46 -6.31
N ALA A 98 9.99 -5.31 -6.00
CA ALA A 98 10.23 -6.60 -5.34
C ALA A 98 11.18 -7.49 -6.13
N MET A 99 11.01 -7.54 -7.44
CA MET A 99 11.87 -8.31 -8.34
C MET A 99 13.27 -7.71 -8.52
N GLY A 100 13.52 -6.46 -8.08
CA GLY A 100 14.81 -5.78 -8.25
C GLY A 100 14.99 -5.15 -9.64
N TRP A 101 13.90 -4.79 -10.30
CA TRP A 101 13.88 -4.10 -11.58
C TRP A 101 13.57 -2.62 -11.43
N LYS A 102 14.46 -1.77 -11.90
CA LYS A 102 14.35 -0.31 -11.84
C LYS A 102 13.17 0.22 -12.65
N ASP A 103 13.03 -0.28 -13.86
CA ASP A 103 12.00 0.18 -14.79
C ASP A 103 10.61 -0.14 -14.27
N ASN A 104 9.71 0.84 -14.37
CA ASN A 104 8.33 0.76 -13.89
C ASN A 104 8.17 0.53 -12.36
N SER A 105 9.20 0.80 -11.56
CA SER A 105 9.17 0.68 -10.10
C SER A 105 8.81 1.98 -9.37
N ASP A 106 8.20 2.93 -10.04
CA ASP A 106 7.82 4.23 -9.46
C ASP A 106 6.66 4.09 -8.46
N PHE A 107 6.87 4.54 -7.21
CA PHE A 107 5.85 4.50 -6.16
C PHE A 107 5.01 5.77 -6.06
N SER A 108 5.30 6.81 -6.87
CA SER A 108 4.65 8.11 -6.75
C SER A 108 3.11 8.05 -6.88
N GLY A 109 2.59 7.08 -7.63
CA GLY A 109 1.16 6.85 -7.78
C GLY A 109 0.42 6.48 -6.49
N LEU A 110 1.12 6.06 -5.42
CA LEU A 110 0.50 5.70 -4.15
C LEU A 110 -0.06 6.91 -3.38
N TYR A 111 0.48 8.10 -3.61
CA TYR A 111 0.12 9.30 -2.87
C TYR A 111 -0.43 10.40 -3.78
N ASP A 112 -1.64 10.85 -3.48
CA ASP A 112 -2.24 12.01 -4.15
C ASP A 112 -2.12 13.24 -3.24
N THR A 113 -1.36 14.25 -3.68
CA THR A 113 -1.09 15.46 -2.89
C THR A 113 -2.33 16.32 -2.66
N THR A 114 -3.33 16.19 -3.51
CA THR A 114 -4.59 16.98 -3.41
C THR A 114 -5.65 16.28 -2.57
N ARG A 115 -5.56 14.94 -2.48
CA ARG A 115 -6.55 14.07 -1.83
C ARG A 115 -5.89 12.91 -1.08
N PRO A 116 -5.01 13.20 -0.11
CA PRO A 116 -4.12 12.18 0.48
C PRO A 116 -4.84 11.03 1.18
N ASN A 117 -6.09 11.23 1.60
CA ASN A 117 -6.86 10.23 2.34
C ASN A 117 -7.92 9.51 1.51
N GLN A 118 -8.05 9.81 0.22
CA GLN A 118 -9.14 9.28 -0.62
C GLN A 118 -8.78 8.01 -1.40
N PHE A 119 -7.51 7.60 -1.40
CA PHE A 119 -7.08 6.42 -2.13
C PHE A 119 -6.65 5.29 -1.20
N VAL A 120 -7.31 4.15 -1.31
CA VAL A 120 -6.92 2.90 -0.63
C VAL A 120 -5.86 2.21 -1.50
N GLY A 121 -4.60 2.44 -1.15
CA GLY A 121 -3.48 1.84 -1.87
C GLY A 121 -3.29 0.36 -1.54
N TYR A 122 -2.87 -0.44 -2.51
CA TYR A 122 -2.53 -1.84 -2.30
C TYR A 122 -1.37 -2.30 -3.19
N MET A 123 -0.57 -3.23 -2.67
CA MET A 123 0.53 -3.88 -3.39
C MET A 123 0.05 -5.16 -4.08
N GLU A 124 -0.92 -5.83 -3.50
CA GLU A 124 -1.49 -7.11 -3.94
C GLU A 124 -2.99 -7.11 -3.71
N SER A 125 -3.74 -7.84 -4.52
CA SER A 125 -5.18 -8.07 -4.33
C SER A 125 -5.60 -9.46 -4.83
N HIS A 126 -6.91 -9.70 -4.89
CA HIS A 126 -7.49 -10.91 -5.50
C HIS A 126 -7.34 -10.92 -7.02
N ASP A 127 -7.02 -9.80 -7.65
CA ASP A 127 -6.89 -9.65 -9.11
C ASP A 127 -5.45 -9.62 -9.59
N GLU A 128 -4.48 -9.29 -8.74
CA GLU A 128 -3.09 -9.15 -9.11
C GLU A 128 -2.19 -10.23 -8.50
N GLU A 129 -1.11 -10.55 -9.21
CA GLU A 129 -0.14 -11.54 -8.77
C GLU A 129 0.65 -11.06 -7.53
N ARG A 130 1.09 -12.00 -6.71
CA ARG A 130 1.88 -11.78 -5.51
C ARG A 130 3.27 -11.25 -5.81
N CYS A 131 3.73 -10.24 -5.07
CA CYS A 131 5.09 -9.72 -5.17
C CYS A 131 6.13 -10.81 -4.91
N ALA A 132 5.91 -11.66 -3.91
CA ALA A 132 6.82 -12.75 -3.58
C ALA A 132 6.86 -13.85 -4.66
N TYR A 133 5.75 -14.17 -5.29
CA TYR A 133 5.71 -15.06 -6.44
C TYR A 133 6.50 -14.49 -7.63
N LYS A 134 6.28 -13.20 -7.92
CA LYS A 134 7.02 -12.50 -8.99
C LYS A 134 8.53 -12.52 -8.74
N GLN A 135 9.00 -12.45 -7.48
CA GLN A 135 10.43 -12.60 -7.16
C GLN A 135 10.96 -13.97 -7.56
N ILE A 136 10.23 -15.05 -7.27
CA ILE A 136 10.67 -16.41 -7.61
C ILE A 136 10.77 -16.59 -9.12
N GLU A 137 9.78 -16.10 -9.86
CA GLU A 137 9.70 -16.30 -11.32
C GLU A 137 10.65 -15.37 -12.09
N TYR A 138 10.73 -14.10 -11.70
CA TYR A 138 11.35 -13.04 -12.50
C TYR A 138 12.35 -12.18 -11.74
N GLY A 139 12.72 -12.57 -10.50
CA GLY A 139 13.63 -11.80 -9.67
C GLY A 139 15.03 -11.67 -10.27
N ASN A 140 15.66 -10.52 -10.00
CA ASN A 140 17.02 -10.21 -10.42
C ASN A 140 18.03 -10.78 -9.43
N GLY A 141 18.96 -11.59 -9.92
CA GLY A 141 20.07 -12.13 -9.11
C GLY A 141 19.60 -12.89 -7.89
N ALA A 142 20.06 -12.49 -6.71
CA ALA A 142 19.75 -13.14 -5.44
C ALA A 142 18.24 -13.09 -5.09
N LEU A 143 17.50 -12.10 -5.58
CA LEU A 143 16.06 -11.99 -5.37
C LEU A 143 15.26 -13.13 -6.01
N LYS A 144 15.83 -13.84 -6.99
CA LYS A 144 15.20 -15.03 -7.55
C LYS A 144 15.41 -16.27 -6.69
N THR A 145 16.58 -16.43 -6.10
CA THR A 145 17.04 -17.72 -5.56
C THR A 145 17.21 -17.74 -4.04
N ASN A 146 17.32 -16.58 -3.39
CA ASN A 146 17.63 -16.47 -1.96
C ASN A 146 16.44 -15.88 -1.19
N LEU A 147 15.80 -16.70 -0.36
CA LEU A 147 14.65 -16.29 0.44
C LEU A 147 14.98 -15.09 1.36
N SER A 148 16.15 -15.09 2.00
CA SER A 148 16.53 -13.99 2.89
C SER A 148 16.56 -12.64 2.15
N GLU A 149 17.16 -12.61 0.96
CA GLU A 149 17.21 -11.39 0.14
C GLU A 149 15.82 -10.97 -0.36
N ARG A 150 14.97 -11.95 -0.72
CA ARG A 150 13.57 -11.66 -1.05
C ARG A 150 12.84 -10.98 0.10
N LEU A 151 12.95 -11.51 1.33
CA LEU A 151 12.26 -10.95 2.51
C LEU A 151 12.77 -9.56 2.86
N LYS A 152 14.07 -9.27 2.70
CA LYS A 152 14.62 -7.92 2.86
C LYS A 152 14.02 -6.92 1.86
N GLN A 153 13.96 -7.30 0.59
CA GLN A 153 13.38 -6.45 -0.47
C GLN A 153 11.88 -6.19 -0.23
N LEU A 154 11.13 -7.23 0.17
CA LEU A 154 9.71 -7.08 0.54
C LEU A 154 9.54 -6.19 1.78
N SER A 155 10.45 -6.26 2.75
CA SER A 155 10.48 -5.36 3.92
C SER A 155 10.71 -3.91 3.50
N SER A 156 11.58 -3.65 2.54
CA SER A 156 11.81 -2.31 1.97
C SER A 156 10.57 -1.79 1.22
N ASN A 157 9.89 -2.65 0.47
CA ASN A 157 8.58 -2.32 -0.13
C ASN A 157 7.55 -1.96 0.95
N ALA A 158 7.42 -2.77 2.00
CA ALA A 158 6.50 -2.54 3.10
C ALA A 158 6.77 -1.20 3.81
N ALA A 159 8.06 -0.84 4.01
CA ALA A 159 8.43 0.44 4.60
C ALA A 159 7.89 1.62 3.78
N PHE A 160 8.06 1.62 2.45
CA PHE A 160 7.52 2.66 1.56
C PHE A 160 6.01 2.56 1.30
N PHE A 161 5.38 1.47 1.70
CA PHE A 161 3.94 1.32 1.62
C PHE A 161 3.24 1.86 2.88
N PHE A 162 3.65 1.37 4.04
CA PHE A 162 2.99 1.71 5.30
C PHE A 162 3.35 3.10 5.84
N THR A 163 4.47 3.69 5.44
CA THR A 163 4.84 5.05 5.88
C THR A 163 4.27 6.16 5.00
N VAL A 164 3.62 5.84 3.89
CA VAL A 164 2.90 6.82 3.07
C VAL A 164 1.52 7.11 3.67
N PRO A 165 1.09 8.38 3.82
CA PRO A 165 -0.26 8.73 4.30
C PRO A 165 -1.38 8.14 3.45
N GLY A 166 -2.60 8.14 3.97
CA GLY A 166 -3.80 7.58 3.33
C GLY A 166 -4.04 6.09 3.67
N PRO A 167 -5.26 5.59 3.47
CA PRO A 167 -5.64 4.23 3.80
C PRO A 167 -4.90 3.19 2.96
N LYS A 168 -4.73 2.00 3.52
CA LYS A 168 -4.01 0.89 2.88
C LYS A 168 -4.81 -0.39 3.00
N MET A 169 -4.83 -1.19 1.94
CA MET A 169 -5.34 -2.55 1.97
C MET A 169 -4.15 -3.51 1.95
N LEU A 170 -4.12 -4.40 2.94
CA LEU A 170 -3.21 -5.54 2.97
C LEU A 170 -3.96 -6.77 2.49
N TRP A 171 -3.55 -7.33 1.36
CA TRP A 171 -4.12 -8.58 0.88
C TRP A 171 -3.60 -9.75 1.71
N GLN A 172 -4.48 -10.72 2.01
CA GLN A 172 -4.19 -11.85 2.90
C GLN A 172 -2.85 -12.52 2.59
N PHE A 173 -2.07 -12.76 3.65
CA PHE A 173 -0.75 -13.40 3.65
C PHE A 173 0.37 -12.61 2.96
N GLY A 174 0.13 -11.37 2.51
CA GLY A 174 1.18 -10.47 2.01
C GLY A 174 2.26 -10.21 3.05
N GLU A 175 1.86 -10.12 4.33
CA GLU A 175 2.76 -9.95 5.48
C GLU A 175 3.70 -11.15 5.71
N MET A 176 3.35 -12.30 5.19
CA MET A 176 4.18 -13.51 5.22
C MET A 176 4.98 -13.71 3.92
N GLY A 177 4.88 -12.76 2.97
CA GLY A 177 5.54 -12.91 1.67
C GLY A 177 5.01 -14.13 0.90
N TYR A 178 3.68 -14.31 0.89
CA TYR A 178 3.02 -15.44 0.24
C TYR A 178 3.39 -15.52 -1.24
N ASP A 179 3.92 -16.66 -1.67
CA ASP A 179 4.57 -16.85 -2.96
C ASP A 179 3.93 -17.93 -3.84
N ILE A 180 2.67 -18.23 -3.58
CA ILE A 180 1.87 -19.09 -4.46
C ILE A 180 1.14 -18.21 -5.49
N SER A 181 1.20 -18.63 -6.75
CA SER A 181 0.55 -17.91 -7.85
C SER A 181 -0.94 -17.71 -7.64
N ILE A 182 -1.45 -16.58 -8.11
CA ILE A 182 -2.89 -16.33 -8.18
C ILE A 182 -3.61 -17.34 -9.10
N ASP A 183 -2.89 -17.99 -10.01
CA ASP A 183 -3.44 -19.00 -10.91
C ASP A 183 -3.34 -20.44 -10.36
N GLU A 184 -2.78 -20.63 -9.16
CA GLU A 184 -2.75 -21.94 -8.50
C GLU A 184 -4.17 -22.48 -8.33
N ASN A 185 -4.42 -23.70 -8.79
CA ASN A 185 -5.75 -24.31 -8.85
C ASN A 185 -6.79 -23.53 -9.69
N GLY A 186 -6.30 -22.71 -10.65
CA GLY A 186 -7.11 -21.78 -11.44
C GLY A 186 -7.39 -20.46 -10.73
N ARG A 187 -7.69 -19.39 -11.50
CA ARG A 187 -7.83 -18.01 -11.03
C ARG A 187 -8.74 -17.88 -9.79
N THR A 188 -9.88 -18.53 -9.79
CA THR A 188 -10.88 -18.51 -8.71
C THR A 188 -10.76 -19.70 -7.75
N GLY A 189 -9.80 -20.60 -7.99
CA GLY A 189 -9.58 -21.77 -7.18
C GLY A 189 -9.03 -21.47 -5.80
N LYS A 190 -9.31 -22.34 -4.83
CA LYS A 190 -8.79 -22.22 -3.47
C LYS A 190 -7.27 -22.34 -3.47
N LYS A 191 -6.59 -21.36 -2.89
CA LYS A 191 -5.15 -21.37 -2.69
C LYS A 191 -4.78 -22.11 -1.40
N PRO A 192 -3.62 -22.79 -1.33
CA PRO A 192 -3.15 -23.39 -0.09
C PRO A 192 -2.97 -22.35 1.01
N VAL A 193 -3.29 -22.72 2.23
CA VAL A 193 -3.07 -21.88 3.42
C VAL A 193 -1.81 -22.36 4.11
N LEU A 194 -0.77 -21.54 4.10
CA LEU A 194 0.59 -21.86 4.56
C LEU A 194 0.91 -21.10 5.85
N TRP A 195 0.26 -21.47 6.96
CA TRP A 195 0.46 -20.81 8.26
C TRP A 195 1.89 -20.94 8.81
N GLU A 196 2.64 -21.96 8.40
CA GLU A 196 4.05 -22.14 8.70
C GLU A 196 4.91 -20.95 8.28
N TYR A 197 4.54 -20.21 7.22
CA TYR A 197 5.25 -19.01 6.78
C TYR A 197 5.29 -17.91 7.84
N GLN A 198 4.32 -17.87 8.74
CA GLN A 198 4.33 -16.93 9.87
C GLN A 198 5.59 -17.12 10.74
N THR A 199 6.04 -18.37 10.93
CA THR A 199 7.24 -18.70 11.70
C THR A 199 8.50 -18.66 10.84
N GLU A 200 8.46 -19.28 9.66
CA GLU A 200 9.60 -19.38 8.77
C GLU A 200 10.05 -18.02 8.21
N ARG A 201 9.13 -17.10 8.05
CA ARG A 201 9.35 -15.75 7.52
C ARG A 201 9.08 -14.66 8.55
N LYS A 202 9.31 -15.00 9.81
CA LYS A 202 9.05 -14.11 10.96
C LYS A 202 9.69 -12.74 10.82
N SER A 203 10.84 -12.62 10.17
CA SER A 203 11.52 -11.34 9.95
C SER A 203 10.64 -10.35 9.16
N LEU A 204 9.92 -10.83 8.15
CA LEU A 204 8.99 -9.99 7.38
C LEU A 204 7.72 -9.68 8.19
N VAL A 205 7.15 -10.70 8.84
CA VAL A 205 5.95 -10.54 9.69
C VAL A 205 6.19 -9.49 10.79
N ASP A 206 7.36 -9.53 11.45
CA ASP A 206 7.72 -8.56 12.48
C ASP A 206 7.83 -7.13 11.92
N ILE A 207 8.38 -6.96 10.70
CA ILE A 207 8.45 -5.66 10.04
C ILE A 207 7.05 -5.12 9.74
N TYR A 208 6.17 -5.94 9.17
CA TYR A 208 4.78 -5.52 8.93
C TYR A 208 4.07 -5.14 10.23
N THR A 209 4.22 -5.97 11.27
CA THR A 209 3.64 -5.71 12.60
C THR A 209 4.13 -4.37 13.14
N LYS A 210 5.42 -4.11 13.14
CA LYS A 210 6.01 -2.86 13.65
C LYS A 210 5.60 -1.63 12.82
N LEU A 211 5.57 -1.74 11.50
CA LEU A 211 5.14 -0.63 10.63
C LEU A 211 3.65 -0.31 10.81
N ILE A 212 2.80 -1.31 10.98
CA ILE A 212 1.37 -1.12 11.25
C ILE A 212 1.19 -0.53 12.65
N THR A 213 1.93 -1.01 13.64
CA THR A 213 1.90 -0.46 15.02
C THR A 213 2.34 1.01 15.02
N LEU A 214 3.45 1.36 14.36
CA LEU A 214 3.89 2.74 14.19
C LEU A 214 2.76 3.61 13.61
N ARG A 215 2.11 3.14 12.57
CA ARG A 215 1.04 3.86 11.90
C ARG A 215 -0.20 4.07 12.78
N THR A 216 -0.58 3.08 13.56
CA THR A 216 -1.76 3.14 14.44
C THR A 216 -1.49 3.92 15.72
N THR A 217 -0.30 3.77 16.29
CA THR A 217 0.10 4.46 17.53
C THR A 217 0.42 5.94 17.29
N HIS A 218 1.00 6.27 16.14
CA HIS A 218 1.40 7.62 15.77
C HIS A 218 0.60 8.15 14.58
N SER A 219 -0.73 8.02 14.63
CA SER A 219 -1.64 8.46 13.54
C SER A 219 -1.50 9.95 13.19
N ASP A 220 -1.00 10.76 14.12
CA ASP A 220 -0.65 12.17 13.93
C ASP A 220 0.42 12.39 12.86
N LEU A 221 1.32 11.43 12.61
CA LEU A 221 2.29 11.46 11.52
C LEU A 221 1.65 11.20 10.14
N PHE A 222 0.56 10.46 10.09
CA PHE A 222 -0.01 9.93 8.84
C PHE A 222 -1.29 10.65 8.40
N ASN A 223 -1.61 11.77 9.00
CA ASN A 223 -2.78 12.56 8.63
C ASN A 223 -2.47 13.60 7.53
N ALA A 224 -3.52 14.18 6.96
CA ALA A 224 -3.40 15.12 5.84
C ALA A 224 -2.68 16.45 6.17
N SER A 225 -2.49 16.78 7.46
CA SER A 225 -1.79 18.00 7.89
C SER A 225 -0.27 17.80 8.04
N SER A 226 0.22 16.58 7.94
CA SER A 226 1.65 16.28 7.97
C SER A 226 2.33 16.71 6.67
N GLN A 227 3.52 17.27 6.80
CA GLN A 227 4.39 17.50 5.64
C GLN A 227 4.94 16.15 5.18
N PHE A 228 4.75 15.83 3.91
CA PHE A 228 5.20 14.59 3.30
C PHE A 228 6.08 14.90 2.09
N THR A 229 7.27 14.30 2.05
CA THR A 229 8.19 14.41 0.91
C THR A 229 8.86 13.07 0.67
N TRP A 230 9.10 12.73 -0.59
CA TRP A 230 9.78 11.50 -0.95
C TRP A 230 10.54 11.58 -2.28
N LYS A 231 11.46 10.65 -2.48
CA LYS A 231 12.17 10.36 -3.72
C LYS A 231 11.98 8.89 -4.03
N VAL A 232 11.11 8.56 -4.96
CA VAL A 232 10.63 7.18 -5.19
C VAL A 232 10.44 6.82 -6.65
N SER A 233 10.83 7.73 -7.56
CA SER A 233 10.81 7.48 -8.98
C SER A 233 11.86 6.43 -9.39
N TYR A 234 11.78 5.97 -10.64
CA TYR A 234 12.82 5.11 -11.17
C TYR A 234 14.19 5.80 -11.23
N ASN A 235 14.23 7.14 -11.35
CA ASN A 235 15.47 7.93 -11.33
C ASN A 235 16.15 7.93 -9.97
N ASP A 236 15.41 7.73 -8.88
CA ASP A 236 15.94 7.68 -7.53
C ASP A 236 16.50 6.30 -7.15
N TRP A 237 16.35 5.29 -8.00
CA TRP A 237 16.72 3.91 -7.73
C TRP A 237 18.18 3.74 -7.35
N ASP A 238 19.09 4.24 -8.20
CA ASP A 238 20.54 4.04 -8.03
C ASP A 238 21.14 4.91 -6.93
N ASN A 239 20.47 6.02 -6.59
CA ASN A 239 20.89 6.95 -5.54
C ASN A 239 20.23 6.67 -4.19
N GLY A 240 19.34 5.65 -4.16
CA GLY A 240 18.57 5.30 -2.99
C GLY A 240 17.29 6.11 -2.82
N ARG A 241 16.22 5.42 -2.42
CA ARG A 241 14.91 6.03 -2.19
C ARG A 241 14.80 6.55 -0.78
N THR A 242 14.10 7.68 -0.63
CA THR A 242 13.90 8.34 0.66
C THR A 242 12.46 8.80 0.83
N LEU A 243 12.01 8.81 2.08
CA LEU A 243 10.71 9.34 2.46
C LEU A 243 10.85 10.08 3.79
N THR A 244 10.18 11.21 3.91
CA THR A 244 10.13 12.02 5.14
C THR A 244 8.70 12.40 5.45
N LEU A 245 8.31 12.23 6.72
CA LEU A 245 7.09 12.75 7.31
C LEU A 245 7.44 13.68 8.46
N LYS A 246 6.71 14.80 8.56
CA LYS A 246 6.80 15.73 9.67
C LYS A 246 5.41 16.15 10.11
N ALA A 247 5.02 15.73 11.30
CA ALA A 247 3.75 16.10 11.91
C ALA A 247 3.76 17.53 12.44
N VAL A 248 2.59 18.12 12.62
CA VAL A 248 2.41 19.48 13.15
C VAL A 248 2.99 19.61 14.57
N ASN A 249 2.94 18.56 15.38
CA ASN A 249 3.50 18.55 16.74
C ASN A 249 5.03 18.36 16.79
N GLY A 250 5.69 18.32 15.64
CA GLY A 250 7.13 18.21 15.53
C GLY A 250 7.71 16.80 15.48
N LYS A 251 6.87 15.75 15.60
CA LYS A 251 7.33 14.37 15.32
C LYS A 251 7.78 14.25 13.88
N GLN A 252 8.87 13.51 13.67
CA GLN A 252 9.45 13.27 12.34
C GLN A 252 9.78 11.80 12.16
N LEU A 253 9.66 11.36 10.91
CA LEU A 253 10.03 10.04 10.44
C LEU A 253 10.79 10.16 9.12
N HIS A 254 11.90 9.42 9.00
CA HIS A 254 12.69 9.30 7.79
C HIS A 254 12.86 7.83 7.42
N VAL A 255 12.63 7.49 6.16
CA VAL A 255 12.92 6.16 5.60
C VAL A 255 13.99 6.31 4.52
N TYR A 256 14.99 5.45 4.61
CA TYR A 256 16.07 5.30 3.63
C TYR A 256 16.07 3.85 3.16
N ALA A 257 15.88 3.59 1.88
CA ALA A 257 15.87 2.23 1.37
C ALA A 257 16.72 2.07 0.11
N ASN A 258 17.41 0.96 0.09
CA ASN A 258 18.28 0.53 -0.98
C ASN A 258 17.66 -0.69 -1.70
N PHE A 259 17.19 -0.46 -2.91
CA PHE A 259 16.58 -1.50 -3.75
C PHE A 259 17.60 -2.13 -4.74
N THR A 260 18.89 -1.76 -4.64
CA THR A 260 19.95 -2.22 -5.53
C THR A 260 20.74 -3.37 -4.94
N ASN A 261 21.66 -3.93 -5.72
CA ASN A 261 22.54 -5.04 -5.30
C ASN A 261 23.85 -4.59 -4.62
N ALA A 262 24.03 -3.30 -4.35
CA ALA A 262 25.21 -2.74 -3.68
C ALA A 262 24.78 -1.79 -2.57
N SER A 263 25.64 -1.59 -1.56
CA SER A 263 25.33 -0.63 -0.48
C SER A 263 25.21 0.81 -1.00
N ILE A 264 24.29 1.57 -0.42
CA ILE A 264 24.10 3.00 -0.69
C ILE A 264 24.31 3.79 0.60
N ASP A 265 25.04 4.89 0.50
CA ASP A 265 25.27 5.81 1.61
C ASP A 265 24.24 6.92 1.64
N TYR A 266 23.74 7.23 2.84
CA TYR A 266 22.81 8.30 3.10
C TYR A 266 23.33 9.22 4.21
N THR A 267 22.84 10.43 4.27
CA THR A 267 23.07 11.37 5.38
C THR A 267 21.78 11.57 6.15
N ILE A 268 21.79 11.23 7.44
CA ILE A 268 20.73 11.57 8.37
C ILE A 268 20.90 13.04 8.74
N PRO A 269 19.84 13.87 8.74
CA PRO A 269 19.94 15.28 9.10
C PRO A 269 20.36 15.47 10.56
N GLU A 270 20.81 16.65 10.89
CA GLU A 270 21.13 17.02 12.28
C GLU A 270 19.91 16.87 13.19
N GLY A 271 20.12 16.32 14.40
CA GLY A 271 19.08 16.05 15.38
C GLY A 271 19.37 14.80 16.21
N THR A 272 18.41 14.45 17.07
CA THR A 272 18.40 13.18 17.83
C THR A 272 17.49 12.21 17.12
N TRP A 273 18.01 11.08 16.67
CA TRP A 273 17.29 10.10 15.88
C TRP A 273 17.36 8.70 16.49
N TYR A 274 16.22 8.01 16.54
CA TYR A 274 16.11 6.63 16.96
C TYR A 274 15.93 5.73 15.74
N LEU A 275 16.70 4.65 15.66
CA LEU A 275 16.46 3.58 14.70
C LEU A 275 15.26 2.77 15.18
N TYR A 276 14.07 3.21 14.77
CA TYR A 276 12.79 2.88 15.37
C TYR A 276 12.50 1.37 15.46
N LEU A 277 12.87 0.60 14.42
CA LEU A 277 12.54 -0.83 14.38
C LEU A 277 13.53 -1.73 15.16
N GLU A 278 14.59 -1.17 15.69
CA GLU A 278 15.70 -1.95 16.31
C GLU A 278 15.89 -1.61 17.80
N ASN A 279 15.03 -0.80 18.40
CA ASN A 279 15.15 -0.35 19.81
C ASN A 279 16.57 0.10 20.16
N GLY A 280 17.25 0.73 19.23
CA GLY A 280 18.64 1.17 19.36
C GLY A 280 18.80 2.44 20.19
N ASN A 281 20.04 2.71 20.65
CA ASN A 281 20.36 3.99 21.23
C ASN A 281 20.18 5.10 20.20
N PRO A 282 19.81 6.33 20.63
CA PRO A 282 19.67 7.44 19.71
C PRO A 282 21.02 7.79 19.05
N VAL A 283 20.92 8.25 17.82
CA VAL A 283 22.03 8.79 17.03
C VAL A 283 21.94 10.31 17.09
N GLU A 284 22.98 10.96 17.50
CA GLU A 284 23.06 12.43 17.63
C GLU A 284 23.80 13.05 16.45
N GLY A 285 23.33 14.20 16.03
CA GLY A 285 23.94 15.03 14.99
C GLY A 285 23.74 14.50 13.57
N GLU A 286 24.32 15.19 12.60
CA GLU A 286 24.38 14.70 11.23
C GLU A 286 25.27 13.45 11.15
N LYS A 287 24.78 12.40 10.54
CA LYS A 287 25.52 11.16 10.43
C LYS A 287 25.37 10.52 9.06
N LYS A 288 26.49 10.03 8.53
CA LYS A 288 26.50 9.14 7.37
C LYS A 288 26.17 7.71 7.81
N ILE A 289 25.27 7.08 7.09
CA ILE A 289 24.89 5.66 7.25
C ILE A 289 25.04 4.95 5.92
N SER A 290 25.42 3.69 5.96
CA SER A 290 25.43 2.81 4.79
C SER A 290 24.30 1.81 4.92
N VAL A 291 23.40 1.78 3.92
CA VAL A 291 22.30 0.83 3.86
C VAL A 291 22.68 -0.28 2.89
N PRO A 292 22.78 -1.53 3.38
CA PRO A 292 23.11 -2.67 2.54
C PRO A 292 22.09 -2.91 1.42
N ALA A 293 22.45 -3.74 0.45
CA ALA A 293 21.56 -4.18 -0.61
C ALA A 293 20.24 -4.73 -0.06
N HIS A 294 19.12 -4.37 -0.69
CA HIS A 294 17.75 -4.82 -0.40
C HIS A 294 17.19 -4.44 0.97
N GLU A 295 17.91 -3.62 1.75
CA GLU A 295 17.52 -3.24 3.10
C GLU A 295 16.99 -1.78 3.17
N PHE A 296 16.38 -1.47 4.30
CA PHE A 296 15.97 -0.10 4.64
C PHE A 296 16.37 0.24 6.07
N ARG A 297 16.33 1.55 6.38
CA ARG A 297 16.42 2.09 7.75
C ARG A 297 15.29 3.09 7.96
N LEU A 298 14.66 3.02 9.12
CA LEU A 298 13.61 3.94 9.53
C LEU A 298 14.04 4.65 10.80
N TYR A 299 14.15 5.96 10.72
CA TYR A 299 14.50 6.83 11.82
C TYR A 299 13.34 7.72 12.23
N THR A 300 13.19 7.90 13.54
CA THR A 300 12.22 8.83 14.14
C THR A 300 12.95 9.72 15.14
N ASN A 301 12.43 10.93 15.41
CA ASN A 301 12.92 11.80 16.47
C ASN A 301 12.25 11.53 17.83
N PHE A 302 11.62 10.37 17.97
CA PHE A 302 11.02 9.83 19.19
C PHE A 302 11.31 8.34 19.28
N ALA A 303 11.36 7.81 20.51
CA ALA A 303 11.56 6.37 20.75
C ALA A 303 10.29 5.54 20.45
N GLU A 304 10.49 4.23 20.21
CA GLU A 304 9.40 3.25 20.04
C GLU A 304 8.53 3.12 21.28
#